data_2bbdf3db4d49af12ec4b10a1fc4843fa
#
_entry.id   2bbdf3db4d49af12ec4b10a1fc4843fa
#
_cell.length_a   1.000
_cell.length_b   1.000
_cell.length_c   1.000
_cell.angle_alpha   90.00
_cell.angle_beta   90.00
_cell.angle_gamma   90.00
#
_symmetry.space_group_name_H-M   'P 1'
#
loop_
_entity.id
_entity.type
_entity.pdbx_description
1 polymer ?
#
loop_
_entity_poly.entity_id
_entity_poly.type
_entity_poly.pdbx_seq_one_letter_code
_entity_poly.pdbx_strand_id
1 'polypeptide(L)'
;MPAAKRRATTRRTKRVLNCKPSPKVEDDWTFEHAANAEIVAAAPAIPASKDLRAAWWKVNDQGATGSCVGWATADGVLRWHFVNAGRVARDDLLAPRFIWMASKETDQYITAPTTFIESEGTSLKAALDVARKFGAVRDSVLPFATGALYGGDTQTFYALASQLKILSYFNLKVADWKSWLATKGPILTRLDVDGTWDDATKTNGNLDAYKPNTVRGGHAVAIVGYKSDRFIVRNSWGTGWGDKGFGYASLQYAQDAFTESYGVAV
;
A
#
# COMPACT_ATOMS: atom_id res chain seq x y z
N MET A 1 -43.69 16.73 24.79
CA MET A 1 -43.25 16.37 23.43
C MET A 1 -41.79 15.96 23.49
N PRO A 2 -41.39 14.73 23.16
CA PRO A 2 -39.99 14.32 23.19
C PRO A 2 -39.28 14.86 21.96
N ALA A 3 -38.13 15.50 22.18
CA ALA A 3 -37.28 16.07 21.14
C ALA A 3 -36.70 14.94 20.26
N ALA A 4 -36.90 15.03 18.96
CA ALA A 4 -36.34 14.12 17.98
C ALA A 4 -34.82 14.25 17.95
N LYS A 5 -34.10 13.18 18.34
CA LYS A 5 -32.64 13.08 18.18
C LYS A 5 -32.29 13.12 16.68
N ARG A 6 -31.75 14.24 16.20
CA ARG A 6 -31.13 14.32 14.88
C ARG A 6 -30.01 13.28 14.79
N ARG A 7 -30.19 12.27 13.96
CA ARG A 7 -29.12 11.35 13.55
C ARG A 7 -28.06 12.20 12.82
N ALA A 8 -26.88 12.31 13.41
CA ALA A 8 -25.72 12.89 12.73
C ALA A 8 -25.40 11.97 11.53
N THR A 9 -25.67 12.44 10.31
CA THR A 9 -25.16 11.84 9.10
C THR A 9 -23.66 12.11 9.07
N THR A 10 -22.86 11.13 9.40
CA THR A 10 -21.41 11.16 9.20
C THR A 10 -21.14 11.40 7.71
N ARG A 11 -20.69 12.60 7.37
CA ARG A 11 -20.32 12.98 6.02
C ARG A 11 -19.17 12.08 5.60
N ARG A 12 -19.41 11.15 4.68
CA ARG A 12 -18.41 10.20 4.18
C ARG A 12 -17.26 11.01 3.59
N THR A 13 -16.04 10.84 4.11
CA THR A 13 -14.84 11.50 3.59
C THR A 13 -14.68 11.13 2.11
N LYS A 14 -14.62 12.14 1.24
CA LYS A 14 -14.38 11.91 -0.19
C LYS A 14 -12.94 11.38 -0.34
N ARG A 15 -12.77 10.16 -0.81
CA ARG A 15 -11.47 9.55 -1.06
C ARG A 15 -10.91 10.02 -2.40
N VAL A 16 -9.63 10.33 -2.43
CA VAL A 16 -8.90 10.64 -3.65
C VAL A 16 -8.35 9.33 -4.22
N LEU A 17 -8.69 9.02 -5.47
CA LEU A 17 -8.36 7.77 -6.17
C LEU A 17 -7.52 8.10 -7.39
N ASN A 18 -6.24 8.31 -7.20
CA ASN A 18 -5.32 8.74 -8.26
C ASN A 18 -3.96 8.04 -8.19
N CYS A 19 -3.92 6.79 -7.71
CA CYS A 19 -2.76 5.94 -7.92
C CYS A 19 -2.56 5.76 -9.44
N LYS A 20 -1.48 6.31 -9.96
CA LYS A 20 -1.16 6.29 -11.38
C LYS A 20 -0.59 4.92 -11.77
N PRO A 21 -0.81 4.43 -13.01
CA PRO A 21 -0.13 3.24 -13.49
C PRO A 21 1.38 3.47 -13.55
N SER A 22 2.17 2.44 -13.24
CA SER A 22 3.62 2.51 -13.38
C SER A 22 4.05 2.39 -14.83
N PRO A 23 5.11 3.12 -15.25
CA PRO A 23 5.64 3.02 -16.61
C PRO A 23 6.49 1.76 -16.77
N LYS A 24 6.52 1.20 -17.99
CA LYS A 24 7.43 0.12 -18.41
C LYS A 24 7.46 -1.06 -17.43
N VAL A 25 6.30 -1.53 -17.03
CA VAL A 25 6.17 -2.68 -16.11
C VAL A 25 6.63 -3.99 -16.76
N GLU A 26 6.64 -4.05 -18.07
CA GLU A 26 7.14 -5.16 -18.87
C GLU A 26 8.65 -5.39 -18.73
N ASP A 27 9.40 -4.35 -18.37
CA ASP A 27 10.86 -4.40 -18.16
C ASP A 27 11.24 -4.80 -16.72
N ASP A 28 10.27 -4.99 -15.84
CA ASP A 28 10.52 -5.23 -14.43
C ASP A 28 10.97 -6.68 -14.17
N TRP A 29 11.80 -6.85 -13.16
CA TRP A 29 12.12 -8.18 -12.64
C TRP A 29 10.87 -8.85 -12.10
N THR A 30 10.67 -10.11 -12.47
CA THR A 30 9.49 -10.92 -12.15
C THR A 30 9.75 -11.88 -10.97
N PHE A 31 8.75 -12.64 -10.56
CA PHE A 31 8.90 -13.72 -9.59
C PHE A 31 9.97 -14.73 -10.00
N GLU A 32 10.09 -15.05 -11.28
CA GLU A 32 11.11 -15.96 -11.79
C GLU A 32 12.52 -15.41 -11.59
N HIS A 33 12.73 -14.11 -11.82
CA HIS A 33 14.01 -13.46 -11.51
C HIS A 33 14.34 -13.52 -10.01
N ALA A 34 13.33 -13.37 -9.14
CA ALA A 34 13.53 -13.52 -7.70
C ALA A 34 13.89 -14.96 -7.31
N ALA A 35 13.32 -15.96 -7.98
CA ALA A 35 13.66 -17.37 -7.77
C ALA A 35 15.07 -17.69 -8.26
N ASN A 36 15.45 -17.21 -9.44
CA ASN A 36 16.79 -17.40 -10.01
C ASN A 36 17.87 -16.70 -9.18
N ALA A 37 17.54 -15.61 -8.51
CA ALA A 37 18.43 -14.91 -7.58
C ALA A 37 18.37 -15.47 -6.14
N GLU A 38 17.72 -16.62 -5.93
CA GLU A 38 17.55 -17.30 -4.63
C GLU A 38 16.88 -16.43 -3.55
N ILE A 39 16.21 -15.35 -3.97
CA ILE A 39 15.44 -14.48 -3.06
C ILE A 39 14.17 -15.21 -2.58
N VAL A 40 13.55 -16.00 -3.45
CA VAL A 40 12.44 -16.90 -3.11
C VAL A 40 12.78 -18.31 -3.53
N ALA A 41 12.24 -19.32 -2.87
CA ALA A 41 12.35 -20.70 -3.37
C ALA A 41 11.57 -20.83 -4.68
N ALA A 42 12.11 -21.55 -5.66
CA ALA A 42 11.47 -21.76 -6.96
C ALA A 42 10.12 -22.49 -6.83
N ALA A 43 10.00 -23.41 -5.87
CA ALA A 43 8.77 -24.14 -5.57
C ALA A 43 8.55 -24.21 -4.05
N PRO A 44 8.12 -23.11 -3.40
CA PRO A 44 7.91 -23.12 -1.96
C PRO A 44 6.69 -23.96 -1.58
N ALA A 45 6.72 -24.56 -0.40
CA ALA A 45 5.52 -25.14 0.19
C ALA A 45 4.51 -24.04 0.50
N ILE A 46 3.35 -24.05 -0.14
CA ILE A 46 2.30 -23.06 0.03
C ILE A 46 1.29 -23.58 1.06
N PRO A 47 1.20 -23.00 2.27
CA PRO A 47 0.20 -23.38 3.25
C PRO A 47 -1.22 -23.05 2.75
N ALA A 48 -2.23 -23.74 3.29
CA ALA A 48 -3.64 -23.50 2.94
C ALA A 48 -4.11 -22.07 3.24
N SER A 49 -3.45 -21.41 4.20
CA SER A 49 -3.71 -20.01 4.55
C SER A 49 -2.45 -19.35 5.09
N LYS A 50 -2.37 -18.05 4.91
CA LYS A 50 -1.34 -17.18 5.50
C LYS A 50 -2.00 -15.86 5.91
N ASP A 51 -1.79 -15.45 7.14
CA ASP A 51 -2.27 -14.16 7.66
C ASP A 51 -1.11 -13.43 8.31
N LEU A 52 -0.72 -12.30 7.75
CA LEU A 52 0.38 -11.47 8.24
C LEU A 52 -0.09 -10.37 9.19
N ARG A 53 -1.40 -10.22 9.39
CA ARG A 53 -1.96 -9.22 10.31
C ARG A 53 -1.42 -9.44 11.72
N ALA A 54 -1.11 -8.35 12.40
CA ALA A 54 -0.59 -8.36 13.75
C ALA A 54 -1.19 -7.21 14.57
N ALA A 55 -1.36 -7.39 15.87
CA ALA A 55 -1.97 -6.39 16.74
C ALA A 55 -1.23 -5.04 16.76
N TRP A 56 0.08 -5.06 16.57
CA TRP A 56 0.90 -3.85 16.48
C TRP A 56 0.74 -3.11 15.14
N TRP A 57 0.28 -3.79 14.07
CA TRP A 57 0.19 -3.24 12.71
C TRP A 57 -1.23 -2.72 12.42
N LYS A 58 -1.63 -1.71 13.16
CA LYS A 58 -2.96 -1.09 13.04
C LYS A 58 -3.14 -0.40 11.70
N VAL A 59 -4.37 -0.43 11.18
CA VAL A 59 -4.74 0.30 9.96
C VAL A 59 -4.89 1.78 10.27
N ASN A 60 -4.25 2.61 9.45
CA ASN A 60 -4.30 4.06 9.51
C ASN A 60 -5.23 4.66 8.45
N ASP A 61 -5.45 5.98 8.47
CA ASP A 61 -6.33 6.69 7.54
C ASP A 61 -5.57 7.79 6.78
N GLN A 62 -5.52 7.67 5.45
CA GLN A 62 -4.93 8.68 4.56
C GLN A 62 -5.74 9.98 4.46
N GLY A 63 -6.97 10.00 4.96
CA GLY A 63 -7.89 11.13 4.85
C GLY A 63 -8.34 11.39 3.41
N ALA A 64 -8.44 12.67 3.05
CA ALA A 64 -8.86 13.15 1.74
C ALA A 64 -7.67 13.54 0.84
N THR A 65 -6.55 12.82 0.97
CA THR A 65 -5.33 13.08 0.19
C THR A 65 -5.08 12.02 -0.87
N GLY A 66 -4.27 12.33 -1.88
CA GLY A 66 -3.79 11.42 -2.93
C GLY A 66 -2.65 10.48 -2.49
N SER A 67 -2.44 10.30 -1.19
CA SER A 67 -1.27 9.64 -0.60
C SER A 67 -1.36 8.11 -0.48
N CYS A 68 -2.32 7.47 -1.15
CA CYS A 68 -2.52 6.01 -1.04
C CYS A 68 -1.24 5.20 -1.31
N VAL A 69 -0.45 5.60 -2.32
CA VAL A 69 0.83 4.94 -2.63
C VAL A 69 1.82 5.08 -1.47
N GLY A 70 1.92 6.27 -0.86
CA GLY A 70 2.77 6.47 0.31
C GLY A 70 2.36 5.60 1.50
N TRP A 71 1.06 5.51 1.80
CA TRP A 71 0.54 4.67 2.88
C TRP A 71 0.71 3.18 2.60
N ALA A 72 0.34 2.73 1.40
CA ALA A 72 0.47 1.32 1.04
C ALA A 72 1.94 0.88 1.06
N THR A 73 2.85 1.71 0.57
CA THR A 73 4.29 1.41 0.58
C THR A 73 4.87 1.50 1.99
N ALA A 74 4.80 2.66 2.65
CA ALA A 74 5.48 2.88 3.92
C ALA A 74 4.87 2.04 5.05
N ASP A 75 3.55 2.15 5.29
CA ASP A 75 2.88 1.46 6.39
C ASP A 75 2.36 0.07 6.01
N GLY A 76 1.93 -0.11 4.76
CA GLY A 76 1.36 -1.36 4.27
C GLY A 76 2.38 -2.44 3.90
N VAL A 77 3.63 -2.08 3.56
CA VAL A 77 4.65 -3.04 3.14
C VAL A 77 5.95 -2.86 3.91
N LEU A 78 6.62 -1.71 3.79
CA LEU A 78 7.98 -1.52 4.32
C LEU A 78 8.04 -1.67 5.84
N ARG A 79 7.07 -1.11 6.56
CA ARG A 79 7.02 -1.20 8.01
C ARG A 79 6.99 -2.66 8.48
N TRP A 80 6.16 -3.50 7.85
CA TRP A 80 6.11 -4.91 8.20
C TRP A 80 7.46 -5.59 8.02
N HIS A 81 8.14 -5.36 6.89
CA HIS A 81 9.44 -5.93 6.63
C HIS A 81 10.50 -5.46 7.63
N PHE A 82 10.60 -4.16 7.86
CA PHE A 82 11.64 -3.62 8.76
C PHE A 82 11.41 -3.96 10.23
N VAL A 83 10.15 -4.08 10.68
CA VAL A 83 9.84 -4.57 12.03
C VAL A 83 10.24 -6.03 12.17
N ASN A 84 9.93 -6.89 11.20
CA ASN A 84 10.30 -8.30 11.24
C ASN A 84 11.82 -8.52 11.08
N ALA A 85 12.52 -7.61 10.42
CA ALA A 85 13.98 -7.60 10.34
C ALA A 85 14.66 -6.96 11.59
N GLY A 86 13.90 -6.51 12.59
CA GLY A 86 14.45 -5.88 13.80
C GLY A 86 15.02 -4.48 13.59
N ARG A 87 14.77 -3.82 12.42
CA ARG A 87 15.33 -2.51 12.06
C ARG A 87 14.45 -1.34 12.51
N VAL A 88 13.18 -1.59 12.79
CA VAL A 88 12.18 -0.61 13.25
C VAL A 88 11.40 -1.23 14.40
N ALA A 89 11.12 -0.45 15.45
CA ALA A 89 10.29 -0.89 16.54
C ALA A 89 8.82 -1.04 16.12
N ARG A 90 8.06 -1.91 16.81
CA ARG A 90 6.64 -2.15 16.49
C ARG A 90 5.78 -0.90 16.60
N ASP A 91 6.11 0.00 17.51
CA ASP A 91 5.37 1.23 17.74
C ASP A 91 5.78 2.38 16.81
N ASP A 92 6.91 2.25 16.11
CA ASP A 92 7.35 3.22 15.13
C ASP A 92 6.51 3.12 13.86
N LEU A 93 6.08 4.26 13.33
CA LEU A 93 5.53 4.40 11.98
C LEU A 93 6.64 4.81 11.02
N LEU A 94 6.53 4.39 9.77
CA LEU A 94 7.31 4.98 8.68
C LEU A 94 6.50 6.12 8.06
N ALA A 95 7.20 7.15 7.56
CA ALA A 95 6.61 8.35 7.02
C ALA A 95 5.98 8.12 5.63
N PRO A 96 4.64 7.99 5.51
CA PRO A 96 3.99 7.89 4.20
C PRO A 96 4.18 9.19 3.39
N ARG A 97 4.30 10.32 4.08
CA ARG A 97 4.53 11.63 3.45
C ARG A 97 5.84 11.65 2.68
N PHE A 98 6.93 11.13 3.23
CA PHE A 98 8.21 11.08 2.52
C PHE A 98 8.11 10.26 1.24
N ILE A 99 7.62 9.02 1.34
CA ILE A 99 7.48 8.15 0.17
C ILE A 99 6.59 8.82 -0.89
N TRP A 100 5.44 9.37 -0.49
CA TRP A 100 4.50 10.02 -1.40
C TRP A 100 5.10 11.24 -2.11
N MET A 101 5.69 12.18 -1.35
CA MET A 101 6.24 13.43 -1.91
C MET A 101 7.45 13.17 -2.79
N ALA A 102 8.43 12.37 -2.31
CA ALA A 102 9.62 12.03 -3.09
C ALA A 102 9.27 11.27 -4.38
N SER A 103 8.24 10.42 -4.35
CA SER A 103 7.79 9.69 -5.54
C SER A 103 7.17 10.62 -6.59
N LYS A 104 6.45 11.65 -6.19
CA LYS A 104 5.92 12.67 -7.12
C LYS A 104 7.02 13.47 -7.82
N GLU A 105 8.13 13.71 -7.11
CA GLU A 105 9.28 14.41 -7.68
C GLU A 105 10.10 13.54 -8.65
N THR A 106 9.97 12.24 -8.57
CA THR A 106 10.79 11.28 -9.33
C THR A 106 10.01 10.48 -10.36
N ASP A 107 8.67 10.58 -10.38
CA ASP A 107 7.87 9.90 -11.40
C ASP A 107 7.84 10.68 -12.73
N GLN A 108 7.23 10.06 -13.75
CA GLN A 108 7.12 10.70 -15.08
C GLN A 108 5.95 11.68 -15.21
N TYR A 109 5.10 11.78 -14.18
CA TYR A 109 3.89 12.59 -14.22
C TYR A 109 4.19 13.99 -13.69
N ILE A 110 4.71 14.85 -14.54
CA ILE A 110 5.08 16.21 -14.16
C ILE A 110 3.84 17.09 -14.17
N THR A 111 3.40 17.49 -12.98
CA THR A 111 2.41 18.54 -12.77
C THR A 111 3.03 19.60 -11.88
N ALA A 112 2.99 20.84 -12.30
CA ALA A 112 3.56 21.97 -11.51
C ALA A 112 2.44 22.79 -10.86
N PRO A 113 2.55 23.13 -9.56
CA PRO A 113 3.49 22.63 -8.56
C PRO A 113 3.08 21.24 -8.03
N THR A 114 3.99 20.28 -8.02
CA THR A 114 3.68 18.90 -7.71
C THR A 114 3.70 18.56 -6.21
N THR A 115 4.67 19.09 -5.51
CA THR A 115 5.01 18.68 -4.14
C THR A 115 3.91 18.98 -3.12
N PHE A 116 3.16 20.06 -3.29
CA PHE A 116 2.19 20.56 -2.31
C PHE A 116 0.74 20.31 -2.69
N ILE A 117 0.48 19.61 -3.78
CA ILE A 117 -0.89 19.30 -4.18
C ILE A 117 -1.36 18.04 -3.46
N GLU A 118 -2.17 18.22 -2.44
CA GLU A 118 -2.66 17.13 -1.56
C GLU A 118 -3.53 16.09 -2.27
N SER A 119 -4.09 16.38 -3.42
CA SER A 119 -4.85 15.45 -4.25
C SER A 119 -4.01 14.67 -5.24
N GLU A 120 -2.77 15.09 -5.52
CA GLU A 120 -1.92 14.43 -6.49
C GLU A 120 -1.39 13.10 -6.00
N GLY A 121 -1.45 12.10 -6.89
CA GLY A 121 -0.92 10.75 -6.67
C GLY A 121 0.37 10.51 -7.43
N THR A 122 0.89 9.31 -7.28
CA THR A 122 2.08 8.80 -7.95
C THR A 122 1.90 7.31 -8.28
N SER A 123 2.91 6.67 -8.83
CA SER A 123 2.90 5.24 -9.18
C SER A 123 3.59 4.37 -8.13
N LEU A 124 3.31 3.07 -8.15
CA LEU A 124 3.95 2.10 -7.25
C LEU A 124 5.47 2.04 -7.48
N LYS A 125 5.88 2.02 -8.74
CA LYS A 125 7.28 1.92 -9.13
C LYS A 125 8.10 3.12 -8.67
N ALA A 126 7.55 4.34 -8.77
CA ALA A 126 8.21 5.54 -8.24
C ALA A 126 8.43 5.43 -6.72
N ALA A 127 7.45 4.92 -5.97
CA ALA A 127 7.59 4.71 -4.53
C ALA A 127 8.64 3.64 -4.18
N LEU A 128 8.70 2.57 -4.95
CA LEU A 128 9.70 1.51 -4.77
C LEU A 128 11.11 1.97 -5.16
N ASP A 129 11.23 2.80 -6.19
CA ASP A 129 12.51 3.42 -6.54
C ASP A 129 13.01 4.39 -5.48
N VAL A 130 12.12 5.18 -4.86
CA VAL A 130 12.46 6.00 -3.69
C VAL A 130 12.93 5.12 -2.54
N ALA A 131 12.20 4.06 -2.22
CA ALA A 131 12.56 3.13 -1.14
C ALA A 131 13.89 2.42 -1.40
N ARG A 132 14.23 2.13 -2.65
CA ARG A 132 15.49 1.49 -3.06
C ARG A 132 16.65 2.47 -3.10
N LYS A 133 16.47 3.65 -3.67
CA LYS A 133 17.54 4.66 -3.83
C LYS A 133 17.83 5.40 -2.54
N PHE A 134 16.78 5.90 -1.89
CA PHE A 134 16.91 6.78 -0.72
C PHE A 134 16.57 6.07 0.59
N GLY A 135 15.60 5.13 0.55
CA GLY A 135 15.11 4.42 1.72
C GLY A 135 13.79 4.99 2.24
N ALA A 136 13.58 4.89 3.54
CA ALA A 136 12.41 5.43 4.25
C ALA A 136 12.85 6.08 5.56
N VAL A 137 12.05 7.01 6.08
CA VAL A 137 12.27 7.60 7.41
C VAL A 137 11.11 7.26 8.33
N ARG A 138 11.35 7.35 9.65
CA ARG A 138 10.26 7.24 10.64
C ARG A 138 9.32 8.43 10.53
N ASP A 139 8.04 8.23 10.84
CA ASP A 139 7.04 9.30 10.86
C ASP A 139 7.39 10.40 11.87
N SER A 140 8.13 10.09 12.92
CA SER A 140 8.67 11.07 13.86
C SER A 140 9.65 12.07 13.23
N VAL A 141 10.29 11.71 12.12
CA VAL A 141 11.20 12.60 11.36
C VAL A 141 10.42 13.51 10.41
N LEU A 142 9.40 12.99 9.76
CA LEU A 142 8.52 13.74 8.86
C LEU A 142 7.06 13.31 9.07
N PRO A 143 6.36 13.88 10.06
CA PRO A 143 5.00 13.48 10.41
C PRO A 143 4.00 13.73 9.30
N PHE A 144 3.16 12.73 9.02
CA PHE A 144 2.10 12.86 8.02
C PHE A 144 1.05 13.89 8.45
N ALA A 145 0.64 13.87 9.72
CA ALA A 145 -0.47 14.66 10.25
C ALA A 145 -0.23 16.17 10.20
N THR A 146 1.01 16.62 10.32
CA THR A 146 1.32 18.08 10.37
C THR A 146 1.39 18.72 9.01
N GLY A 147 1.62 17.95 7.94
CA GLY A 147 1.89 18.50 6.61
C GLY A 147 3.16 19.33 6.51
N ALA A 148 3.96 19.39 7.57
CA ALA A 148 5.18 20.19 7.61
C ALA A 148 6.26 19.62 6.70
N LEU A 149 7.10 20.51 6.17
CA LEU A 149 8.34 20.13 5.52
C LEU A 149 9.39 19.79 6.59
N TYR A 150 10.37 18.97 6.19
CA TYR A 150 11.52 18.72 7.04
C TYR A 150 12.36 20.01 7.17
N GLY A 151 12.55 20.46 8.40
CA GLY A 151 13.30 21.70 8.71
C GLY A 151 14.74 21.46 9.16
N GLY A 152 15.23 20.22 9.16
CA GLY A 152 16.58 19.87 9.57
C GLY A 152 17.58 19.85 8.40
N ASP A 153 18.79 19.35 8.70
CA ASP A 153 19.85 19.19 7.71
C ASP A 153 19.52 18.05 6.70
N THR A 154 19.67 18.36 5.41
CA THR A 154 19.35 17.46 4.31
C THR A 154 20.22 16.19 4.32
N GLN A 155 21.51 16.31 4.65
CA GLN A 155 22.42 15.17 4.69
C GLN A 155 22.03 14.21 5.81
N THR A 156 21.70 14.74 6.98
CA THR A 156 21.16 13.95 8.11
C THR A 156 19.88 13.23 7.71
N PHE A 157 18.97 13.92 6.99
CA PHE A 157 17.72 13.29 6.52
C PHE A 157 18.01 12.07 5.64
N TYR A 158 18.87 12.21 4.63
CA TYR A 158 19.20 11.10 3.74
C TYR A 158 20.04 10.01 4.44
N ALA A 159 20.87 10.36 5.41
CA ALA A 159 21.58 9.37 6.23
C ALA A 159 20.61 8.51 7.04
N LEU A 160 19.58 9.12 7.64
CA LEU A 160 18.49 8.39 8.32
C LEU A 160 17.69 7.51 7.35
N ALA A 161 17.31 8.06 6.21
CA ALA A 161 16.53 7.32 5.20
C ALA A 161 17.29 6.10 4.68
N SER A 162 18.60 6.23 4.45
CA SER A 162 19.45 5.16 3.91
C SER A 162 19.55 3.92 4.81
N GLN A 163 19.26 4.06 6.10
CA GLN A 163 19.19 2.92 7.01
C GLN A 163 18.01 1.99 6.75
N LEU A 164 17.01 2.45 6.01
CA LEU A 164 15.76 1.73 5.75
C LEU A 164 15.53 1.57 4.24
N LYS A 165 16.54 1.11 3.52
CA LYS A 165 16.45 0.78 2.09
C LYS A 165 15.95 -0.64 1.87
N ILE A 166 15.22 -0.82 0.76
CA ILE A 166 14.99 -2.15 0.19
C ILE A 166 16.15 -2.51 -0.75
N LEU A 167 16.40 -3.80 -0.90
CA LEU A 167 17.42 -4.30 -1.85
C LEU A 167 16.89 -4.27 -3.28
N SER A 168 15.68 -4.80 -3.48
CA SER A 168 15.04 -4.93 -4.78
C SER A 168 13.53 -5.07 -4.65
N TYR A 169 12.84 -4.99 -5.78
CA TYR A 169 11.41 -5.30 -5.91
C TYR A 169 11.16 -6.09 -7.20
N PHE A 170 10.09 -6.87 -7.20
CA PHE A 170 9.74 -7.81 -8.27
C PHE A 170 8.28 -7.67 -8.63
N ASN A 171 7.99 -7.56 -9.92
CA ASN A 171 6.64 -7.59 -10.44
C ASN A 171 6.07 -9.01 -10.28
N LEU A 172 4.89 -9.10 -9.67
CA LEU A 172 4.22 -10.36 -9.36
C LEU A 172 2.90 -10.46 -10.12
N LYS A 173 2.62 -11.60 -10.68
CA LYS A 173 1.27 -11.94 -11.15
C LYS A 173 0.42 -12.42 -9.96
N VAL A 174 -0.91 -12.36 -10.07
CA VAL A 174 -1.81 -12.86 -9.02
C VAL A 174 -1.52 -14.33 -8.67
N ALA A 175 -1.07 -15.12 -9.64
CA ALA A 175 -0.66 -16.51 -9.44
C ALA A 175 0.53 -16.66 -8.47
N ASP A 176 1.42 -15.67 -8.39
CA ASP A 176 2.61 -15.69 -7.55
C ASP A 176 2.33 -15.24 -6.11
N TRP A 177 1.18 -14.60 -5.85
CA TRP A 177 0.89 -13.94 -4.57
C TRP A 177 0.94 -14.89 -3.39
N LYS A 178 0.37 -16.09 -3.49
CA LYS A 178 0.39 -17.06 -2.39
C LYS A 178 1.80 -17.48 -2.05
N SER A 179 2.65 -17.72 -3.05
CA SER A 179 4.06 -18.09 -2.87
C SER A 179 4.84 -16.96 -2.20
N TRP A 180 4.65 -15.71 -2.67
CA TRP A 180 5.30 -14.55 -2.08
C TRP A 180 4.87 -14.31 -0.64
N LEU A 181 3.56 -14.28 -0.37
CA LEU A 181 3.00 -14.08 0.97
C LEU A 181 3.44 -15.16 1.97
N ALA A 182 3.57 -16.40 1.51
CA ALA A 182 3.99 -17.51 2.37
C ALA A 182 5.46 -17.38 2.81
N THR A 183 6.33 -16.85 1.94
CA THR A 183 7.79 -16.90 2.11
C THR A 183 8.44 -15.55 2.39
N LYS A 184 7.88 -14.45 1.90
CA LYS A 184 8.50 -13.12 1.97
C LYS A 184 7.72 -12.13 2.81
N GLY A 185 6.43 -11.93 2.52
CA GLY A 185 5.66 -10.92 3.26
C GLY A 185 4.63 -10.21 2.40
N PRO A 186 4.19 -9.01 2.81
CA PRO A 186 3.15 -8.26 2.14
C PRO A 186 3.56 -7.84 0.72
N ILE A 187 2.55 -7.68 -0.13
CA ILE A 187 2.67 -7.28 -1.53
C ILE A 187 2.07 -5.89 -1.70
N LEU A 188 2.80 -4.98 -2.33
CA LEU A 188 2.29 -3.67 -2.74
C LEU A 188 1.48 -3.83 -4.02
N THR A 189 0.24 -3.31 -4.06
CA THR A 189 -0.62 -3.47 -5.23
C THR A 189 -1.34 -2.19 -5.62
N ARG A 190 -1.62 -2.06 -6.94
CA ARG A 190 -2.53 -1.08 -7.51
C ARG A 190 -3.78 -1.81 -8.02
N LEU A 191 -4.93 -1.18 -7.83
CA LEU A 191 -6.18 -1.67 -8.39
C LEU A 191 -7.04 -0.51 -8.89
N ASP A 192 -8.01 -0.84 -9.73
CA ASP A 192 -9.07 0.07 -10.13
C ASP A 192 -10.27 -0.11 -9.19
N VAL A 193 -10.52 0.92 -8.36
CA VAL A 193 -11.60 0.91 -7.36
C VAL A 193 -12.95 1.05 -8.05
N ASP A 194 -13.79 0.05 -7.90
CA ASP A 194 -15.15 -0.01 -8.41
C ASP A 194 -16.21 0.20 -7.31
N GLY A 195 -17.48 0.15 -7.67
CA GLY A 195 -18.61 0.32 -6.75
C GLY A 195 -18.68 -0.73 -5.62
N THR A 196 -18.01 -1.87 -5.75
CA THR A 196 -17.97 -2.91 -4.70
C THR A 196 -17.32 -2.38 -3.43
N TRP A 197 -16.35 -1.46 -3.55
CA TRP A 197 -15.67 -0.82 -2.41
C TRP A 197 -16.59 0.07 -1.56
N ASP A 198 -17.67 0.61 -2.14
CA ASP A 198 -18.64 1.42 -1.40
C ASP A 198 -19.46 0.58 -0.43
N ASP A 199 -19.67 -0.67 -0.77
CA ASP A 199 -20.44 -1.61 0.04
C ASP A 199 -19.56 -2.51 0.93
N ALA A 200 -18.23 -2.39 0.85
CA ALA A 200 -17.31 -3.25 1.55
C ALA A 200 -17.57 -3.35 3.06
N THR A 201 -17.95 -2.24 3.72
CA THR A 201 -18.31 -2.28 5.16
C THR A 201 -19.59 -3.07 5.42
N LYS A 202 -20.58 -2.98 4.53
CA LYS A 202 -21.84 -3.73 4.65
C LYS A 202 -21.66 -5.23 4.40
N THR A 203 -20.68 -5.57 3.56
CA THR A 203 -20.34 -6.96 3.20
C THR A 203 -19.23 -7.56 4.06
N ASN A 204 -18.87 -6.91 5.18
CA ASN A 204 -17.80 -7.34 6.06
C ASN A 204 -16.44 -7.47 5.33
N GLY A 205 -16.18 -6.56 4.42
CA GLY A 205 -14.95 -6.53 3.63
C GLY A 205 -14.95 -7.38 2.36
N ASN A 206 -16.01 -8.12 2.06
CA ASN A 206 -16.04 -9.00 0.88
C ASN A 206 -16.03 -8.20 -0.43
N LEU A 207 -15.08 -8.53 -1.30
CA LEU A 207 -14.89 -8.01 -2.66
C LEU A 207 -15.01 -9.20 -3.61
N ASP A 208 -16.22 -9.49 -4.08
CA ASP A 208 -16.53 -10.74 -4.79
C ASP A 208 -16.52 -10.58 -6.31
N ALA A 209 -17.20 -9.54 -6.82
CA ALA A 209 -17.39 -9.34 -8.25
C ALA A 209 -16.97 -7.91 -8.64
N TYR A 210 -16.00 -7.82 -9.55
CA TYR A 210 -15.56 -6.56 -10.12
C TYR A 210 -16.63 -5.97 -11.05
N LYS A 211 -16.88 -4.66 -10.94
CA LYS A 211 -17.87 -3.91 -11.68
C LYS A 211 -17.21 -2.83 -12.53
N PRO A 212 -16.63 -3.16 -13.70
CA PRO A 212 -15.77 -2.26 -14.47
C PRO A 212 -16.47 -0.95 -14.85
N ASN A 213 -17.77 -0.96 -15.09
CA ASN A 213 -18.56 0.24 -15.45
C ASN A 213 -18.75 1.22 -14.27
N THR A 214 -18.29 0.87 -13.06
CA THR A 214 -18.40 1.69 -11.84
C THR A 214 -17.06 2.13 -11.32
N VAL A 215 -15.98 1.96 -12.09
CA VAL A 215 -14.61 2.36 -11.73
C VAL A 215 -14.53 3.87 -11.51
N ARG A 216 -13.88 4.25 -10.41
CA ARG A 216 -13.73 5.64 -9.98
C ARG A 216 -12.30 6.15 -10.01
N GLY A 217 -11.32 5.26 -10.12
CA GLY A 217 -9.90 5.60 -10.21
C GLY A 217 -8.98 4.57 -9.55
N GLY A 218 -7.68 4.79 -9.72
CA GLY A 218 -6.65 3.91 -9.20
C GLY A 218 -6.40 4.12 -7.71
N HIS A 219 -6.12 3.03 -6.99
CA HIS A 219 -5.80 3.04 -5.57
C HIS A 219 -4.65 2.08 -5.26
N ALA A 220 -3.87 2.39 -4.25
CA ALA A 220 -2.79 1.54 -3.76
C ALA A 220 -3.14 0.95 -2.40
N VAL A 221 -2.91 -0.35 -2.26
CA VAL A 221 -3.14 -1.13 -1.04
C VAL A 221 -2.05 -2.18 -0.84
N ALA A 222 -2.04 -2.87 0.29
CA ALA A 222 -1.18 -4.02 0.50
C ALA A 222 -2.01 -5.32 0.59
N ILE A 223 -1.52 -6.39 -0.06
CA ILE A 223 -2.03 -7.74 0.20
C ILE A 223 -1.21 -8.33 1.34
N VAL A 224 -1.90 -8.74 2.40
CA VAL A 224 -1.28 -9.14 3.67
C VAL A 224 -1.61 -10.57 4.09
N GLY A 225 -2.13 -11.35 3.18
CA GLY A 225 -2.43 -12.76 3.43
C GLY A 225 -3.45 -13.33 2.48
N TYR A 226 -3.77 -14.58 2.71
CA TYR A 226 -4.83 -15.30 2.01
C TYR A 226 -5.42 -16.40 2.90
N LYS A 227 -6.67 -16.72 2.65
CA LYS A 227 -7.38 -17.83 3.27
C LYS A 227 -8.36 -18.43 2.26
N SER A 228 -8.27 -19.72 2.01
CA SER A 228 -9.05 -20.41 0.97
C SER A 228 -8.82 -19.75 -0.40
N ASP A 229 -9.86 -19.18 -0.99
CA ASP A 229 -9.90 -18.52 -2.30
C ASP A 229 -9.84 -16.98 -2.23
N ARG A 230 -9.55 -16.42 -1.05
CA ARG A 230 -9.57 -14.96 -0.83
C ARG A 230 -8.23 -14.43 -0.40
N PHE A 231 -7.88 -13.26 -0.92
CA PHE A 231 -6.74 -12.48 -0.49
C PHE A 231 -7.15 -11.42 0.54
N ILE A 232 -6.34 -11.23 1.57
CA ILE A 232 -6.56 -10.23 2.61
C ILE A 232 -5.93 -8.92 2.15
N VAL A 233 -6.78 -7.93 1.89
CA VAL A 233 -6.42 -6.58 1.46
C VAL A 233 -6.32 -5.67 2.68
N ARG A 234 -5.17 -5.04 2.92
CA ARG A 234 -4.99 -4.00 3.94
C ARG A 234 -5.10 -2.63 3.28
N ASN A 235 -6.14 -1.90 3.65
CA ASN A 235 -6.42 -0.56 3.12
C ASN A 235 -5.85 0.55 4.02
N SER A 236 -5.91 1.79 3.57
CA SER A 236 -5.52 3.01 4.29
C SER A 236 -6.68 4.00 4.47
N TRP A 237 -7.90 3.50 4.67
CA TRP A 237 -9.11 4.32 4.87
C TRP A 237 -9.66 4.23 6.29
N GLY A 238 -8.80 3.91 7.25
CA GLY A 238 -9.16 3.74 8.64
C GLY A 238 -9.97 2.47 8.92
N THR A 239 -10.21 2.21 10.19
CA THR A 239 -10.91 1.00 10.65
C THR A 239 -12.42 1.02 10.39
N GLY A 240 -12.97 2.13 9.92
CA GLY A 240 -14.39 2.25 9.55
C GLY A 240 -14.72 1.69 8.16
N TRP A 241 -13.74 1.31 7.36
CA TRP A 241 -13.93 0.69 6.05
C TRP A 241 -13.75 -0.83 6.13
N GLY A 242 -14.58 -1.58 5.38
CA GLY A 242 -14.50 -3.03 5.30
C GLY A 242 -14.66 -3.71 6.65
N ASP A 243 -13.88 -4.76 6.90
CA ASP A 243 -13.73 -5.40 8.21
C ASP A 243 -12.54 -4.75 8.93
N LYS A 244 -12.79 -3.70 9.69
CA LYS A 244 -11.77 -2.96 10.48
C LYS A 244 -10.57 -2.49 9.67
N GLY A 245 -10.81 -2.06 8.43
CA GLY A 245 -9.79 -1.58 7.49
C GLY A 245 -9.24 -2.64 6.55
N PHE A 246 -9.78 -3.85 6.60
CA PHE A 246 -9.42 -4.95 5.70
C PHE A 246 -10.56 -5.28 4.73
N GLY A 247 -10.16 -5.75 3.54
CA GLY A 247 -11.05 -6.36 2.56
C GLY A 247 -10.61 -7.79 2.25
N TYR A 248 -11.50 -8.54 1.62
CA TYR A 248 -11.30 -9.95 1.26
C TYR A 248 -11.65 -10.13 -0.22
N ALA A 249 -10.63 -9.99 -1.08
CA ALA A 249 -10.79 -10.12 -2.52
C ALA A 249 -10.84 -11.59 -2.92
N SER A 250 -11.88 -12.00 -3.65
CA SER A 250 -11.90 -13.31 -4.30
C SER A 250 -10.77 -13.41 -5.32
N LEU A 251 -10.38 -14.63 -5.71
CA LEU A 251 -9.36 -14.83 -6.76
C LEU A 251 -9.79 -14.14 -8.06
N GLN A 252 -11.05 -14.27 -8.44
CA GLN A 252 -11.58 -13.62 -9.65
C GLN A 252 -11.51 -12.10 -9.53
N TYR A 253 -11.94 -11.54 -8.39
CA TYR A 253 -11.85 -10.10 -8.16
C TYR A 253 -10.38 -9.61 -8.24
N ALA A 254 -9.45 -10.38 -7.68
CA ALA A 254 -8.03 -10.04 -7.72
C ALA A 254 -7.49 -10.03 -9.17
N GLN A 255 -7.90 -10.97 -10.00
CA GLN A 255 -7.51 -11.04 -11.40
C GLN A 255 -8.11 -9.90 -12.26
N ASP A 256 -9.32 -9.47 -11.94
CA ASP A 256 -10.06 -8.48 -12.74
C ASP A 256 -9.72 -7.03 -12.35
N ALA A 257 -9.54 -6.75 -11.05
CA ALA A 257 -9.43 -5.39 -10.52
C ALA A 257 -7.99 -4.93 -10.26
N PHE A 258 -7.08 -5.86 -9.93
CA PHE A 258 -5.69 -5.50 -9.58
C PHE A 258 -4.82 -5.49 -10.83
N THR A 259 -4.21 -4.35 -11.11
CA THR A 259 -3.50 -4.07 -12.35
C THR A 259 -1.98 -4.15 -12.21
N GLU A 260 -1.45 -3.96 -11.01
CA GLU A 260 -0.03 -4.03 -10.70
C GLU A 260 0.20 -4.63 -9.33
N SER A 261 1.27 -5.40 -9.16
CA SER A 261 1.70 -5.91 -7.87
C SER A 261 3.20 -6.13 -7.77
N TYR A 262 3.77 -5.73 -6.62
CA TYR A 262 5.20 -5.83 -6.37
C TYR A 262 5.47 -6.43 -4.99
N GLY A 263 6.37 -7.41 -4.98
CA GLY A 263 7.00 -7.91 -3.78
C GLY A 263 8.35 -7.22 -3.55
N VAL A 264 8.73 -6.99 -2.30
CA VAL A 264 10.02 -6.35 -1.95
C VAL A 264 10.94 -7.30 -1.22
N ALA A 265 12.25 -7.15 -1.44
CA ALA A 265 13.32 -7.76 -0.66
C ALA A 265 14.04 -6.67 0.16
N VAL A 266 14.31 -6.92 1.46
CA VAL A 266 14.97 -6.00 2.40
C VAL A 266 16.24 -6.60 2.98
#